data_29c8b92dcf1e2d424c67b2cf1e113cd5
#
_entry.id   29c8b92dcf1e2d424c67b2cf1e113cd5
#
_cell.length_a   1.000
_cell.length_b   1.000
_cell.length_c   1.000
_cell.angle_alpha   90.00
_cell.angle_beta   90.00
_cell.angle_gamma   90.00
#
_symmetry.space_group_name_H-M   'P 1'
#
loop_
_entity.id
_entity.type
_entity.pdbx_description
1 polymer ?
#
loop_
_entity_poly.entity_id
_entity_poly.type
_entity_poly.pdbx_seq_one_letter_code
_entity_poly.pdbx_strand_id
1 'polypeptide(L)'
;MKRLSQDEYIIKRHEAEVVEADYFGDKVLCLSDGTYFKLFRRKRWISSYLFFPYSKKFALNALRLKKLGVPTVKVINVYHIPSVSRTAVHYRPLEGSVFNTPSFNFTDALMYKFGEFLRYLHDNGVYFRSLHFSNVVLTPSNSIGLIDIADTRFLAWPLSLRLRIRNLKHILRYTEDKKILISMLESFEQGYQSKGESIVTNQILRDVCMKDFDNN
;
A
#
# COMPACT_ATOMS: atom_id res chain seq x y z
N MET A 1 20.20 -1.63 9.28
CA MET A 1 20.41 -1.29 7.86
C MET A 1 21.85 -1.64 7.52
N LYS A 2 22.02 -2.56 6.56
CA LYS A 2 23.35 -2.99 6.10
C LYS A 2 23.90 -1.98 5.08
N ARG A 3 25.22 -1.85 5.03
CA ARG A 3 25.89 -1.08 3.97
C ARG A 3 26.04 -2.02 2.76
N LEU A 4 25.69 -1.56 1.58
CA LEU A 4 25.95 -2.23 0.30
C LEU A 4 27.05 -1.47 -0.41
N SER A 5 28.12 -2.16 -0.81
CA SER A 5 29.23 -1.57 -1.57
C SER A 5 28.78 -1.24 -3.01
N GLN A 6 29.60 -0.50 -3.72
CA GLN A 6 29.33 -0.19 -5.13
C GLN A 6 29.32 -1.44 -5.99
N ASP A 7 30.31 -2.31 -5.81
CA ASP A 7 30.45 -3.53 -6.60
C ASP A 7 29.27 -4.51 -6.36
N GLU A 8 28.89 -4.72 -5.10
CA GLU A 8 27.70 -5.50 -4.74
C GLU A 8 26.41 -4.94 -5.34
N TYR A 9 26.27 -3.60 -5.39
CA TYR A 9 25.13 -2.97 -6.02
C TYR A 9 25.14 -3.15 -7.53
N ILE A 10 26.29 -2.97 -8.20
CA ILE A 10 26.45 -3.13 -9.65
C ILE A 10 26.10 -4.57 -10.05
N ILE A 11 26.62 -5.57 -9.33
CA ILE A 11 26.31 -7.00 -9.60
C ILE A 11 24.80 -7.22 -9.51
N LYS A 12 24.16 -6.82 -8.40
CA LYS A 12 22.71 -6.97 -8.23
C LYS A 12 21.90 -6.26 -9.31
N ARG A 13 22.36 -5.06 -9.74
CA ARG A 13 21.69 -4.27 -10.77
C ARG A 13 21.82 -4.91 -12.16
N HIS A 14 23.00 -5.48 -12.46
CA HIS A 14 23.27 -6.11 -13.76
C HIS A 14 22.41 -7.37 -13.98
N GLU A 15 22.17 -8.14 -12.93
CA GLU A 15 21.39 -9.38 -12.96
C GLU A 15 19.87 -9.15 -12.79
N ALA A 16 19.45 -7.90 -12.59
CA ALA A 16 18.07 -7.55 -12.29
C ALA A 16 17.32 -6.98 -13.49
N GLU A 17 16.05 -7.33 -13.60
CA GLU A 17 15.09 -6.65 -14.46
C GLU A 17 14.61 -5.34 -13.81
N VAL A 18 14.55 -4.26 -14.60
CA VAL A 18 13.99 -2.98 -14.13
C VAL A 18 12.49 -3.01 -14.26
N VAL A 19 11.79 -3.10 -13.12
CA VAL A 19 10.32 -3.11 -13.07
C VAL A 19 9.76 -1.69 -13.08
N GLU A 20 10.42 -0.76 -12.40
CA GLU A 20 10.01 0.64 -12.33
C GLU A 20 11.25 1.55 -12.31
N ALA A 21 11.21 2.61 -13.11
CA ALA A 21 12.21 3.68 -13.13
C ALA A 21 11.53 5.04 -13.29
N ASP A 22 12.25 6.11 -12.93
CA ASP A 22 11.85 7.49 -13.18
C ASP A 22 13.04 8.30 -13.75
N TYR A 23 12.84 9.61 -13.97
CA TYR A 23 13.89 10.53 -14.43
C TYR A 23 15.19 10.42 -13.61
N PHE A 24 15.11 9.98 -12.36
CA PHE A 24 16.26 9.86 -11.46
C PHE A 24 16.85 8.45 -11.40
N GLY A 25 16.40 7.55 -12.26
CA GLY A 25 16.87 6.18 -12.41
C GLY A 25 15.98 5.13 -11.73
N ASP A 26 16.52 3.94 -11.54
CA ASP A 26 15.77 2.78 -11.08
C ASP A 26 15.07 3.00 -9.74
N LYS A 27 13.83 2.54 -9.64
CA LYS A 27 13.00 2.56 -8.41
C LYS A 27 12.76 1.17 -7.87
N VAL A 28 12.45 0.22 -8.75
CA VAL A 28 12.18 -1.17 -8.39
C VAL A 28 12.90 -2.10 -9.36
N LEU A 29 13.67 -3.01 -8.81
CA LEU A 29 14.35 -4.08 -9.53
C LEU A 29 13.77 -5.43 -9.10
N CYS A 30 13.55 -6.34 -10.07
CA CYS A 30 13.28 -7.74 -9.83
C CYS A 30 14.58 -8.50 -9.99
N LEU A 31 15.02 -9.20 -8.94
CA LEU A 31 16.24 -10.02 -8.97
C LEU A 31 15.97 -11.39 -9.58
N SER A 32 17.02 -12.09 -10.01
CA SER A 32 16.95 -13.40 -10.64
C SER A 32 16.28 -14.49 -9.77
N ASP A 33 16.28 -14.31 -8.45
CA ASP A 33 15.61 -15.19 -7.49
C ASP A 33 14.12 -14.85 -7.24
N GLY A 34 13.54 -13.92 -8.02
CA GLY A 34 12.16 -13.46 -7.90
C GLY A 34 11.93 -12.51 -6.72
N THR A 35 12.97 -12.09 -6.02
CA THR A 35 12.85 -11.06 -4.96
C THR A 35 12.96 -9.66 -5.55
N TYR A 36 12.48 -8.68 -4.81
CA TYR A 36 12.45 -7.28 -5.24
C TYR A 36 13.39 -6.41 -4.44
N PHE A 37 13.97 -5.42 -5.13
CA PHE A 37 14.87 -4.44 -4.56
C PHE A 37 14.32 -3.03 -4.83
N LYS A 38 13.59 -2.45 -3.84
CA LYS A 38 12.99 -1.12 -3.98
C LYS A 38 13.93 -0.06 -3.46
N LEU A 39 14.29 0.86 -4.34
CA LEU A 39 15.24 1.95 -4.10
C LEU A 39 14.51 3.23 -3.67
N PHE A 40 15.02 3.88 -2.63
CA PHE A 40 14.50 5.14 -2.12
C PHE A 40 15.55 6.22 -2.19
N ARG A 41 15.19 7.37 -2.76
CA ARG A 41 16.07 8.55 -2.82
C ARG A 41 16.19 9.21 -1.46
N ARG A 42 17.36 9.75 -1.19
CA ARG A 42 17.59 10.65 -0.08
C ARG A 42 17.13 12.06 -0.48
N LYS A 43 16.00 12.54 0.02
CA LYS A 43 15.59 13.94 -0.17
C LYS A 43 16.46 14.83 0.71
N ARG A 44 17.25 15.73 0.10
CA ARG A 44 18.27 16.54 0.78
C ARG A 44 17.75 17.63 1.72
N TRP A 45 16.48 18.01 1.69
CA TRP A 45 16.01 19.30 2.20
C TRP A 45 14.96 19.28 3.33
N ILE A 46 14.64 18.15 3.94
CA ILE A 46 13.65 18.12 5.03
C ILE A 46 14.26 17.37 6.22
N SER A 47 14.50 18.09 7.29
CA SER A 47 15.23 17.63 8.50
C SER A 47 14.69 16.35 9.15
N SER A 48 13.37 16.09 9.09
CA SER A 48 12.77 14.88 9.65
C SER A 48 13.08 13.59 8.90
N TYR A 49 13.43 13.66 7.60
CA TYR A 49 13.82 12.49 6.77
C TYR A 49 15.26 12.03 7.01
N LEU A 50 16.10 12.88 7.60
CA LEU A 50 17.49 12.54 7.90
C LEU A 50 17.57 11.44 8.96
N PHE A 51 16.59 11.41 9.89
CA PHE A 51 16.58 10.49 11.01
C PHE A 51 15.83 9.18 10.73
N PHE A 52 14.87 9.16 9.77
CA PHE A 52 14.10 7.96 9.48
C PHE A 52 13.82 7.75 7.98
N PRO A 53 14.75 7.10 7.24
CA PRO A 53 14.60 6.85 5.80
C PRO A 53 13.35 6.06 5.45
N TYR A 54 12.77 6.31 4.26
CA TYR A 54 11.60 5.59 3.75
C TYR A 54 11.79 4.06 3.71
N SER A 55 13.00 3.58 3.44
CA SER A 55 13.32 2.16 3.49
C SER A 55 13.12 1.53 4.88
N LYS A 56 13.54 2.24 5.94
CA LYS A 56 13.29 1.81 7.32
C LYS A 56 11.80 1.84 7.65
N LYS A 57 11.10 2.90 7.18
CA LYS A 57 9.66 3.04 7.37
C LYS A 57 8.89 1.93 6.67
N PHE A 58 9.26 1.59 5.44
CA PHE A 58 8.69 0.46 4.71
C PHE A 58 8.85 -0.84 5.50
N ALA A 59 10.07 -1.15 5.98
CA ALA A 59 10.33 -2.36 6.74
C ALA A 59 9.57 -2.41 8.08
N LEU A 60 9.49 -1.28 8.79
CA LEU A 60 8.71 -1.18 10.03
C LEU A 60 7.22 -1.35 9.78
N ASN A 61 6.70 -0.76 8.69
CA ASN A 61 5.30 -0.89 8.30
C ASN A 61 4.94 -2.35 7.95
N ALA A 62 5.84 -3.07 7.24
CA ALA A 62 5.65 -4.50 6.98
C ALA A 62 5.53 -5.31 8.28
N LEU A 63 6.39 -5.04 9.26
CA LEU A 63 6.33 -5.71 10.57
C LEU A 63 5.03 -5.38 11.33
N ARG A 64 4.57 -4.12 11.28
CA ARG A 64 3.33 -3.69 11.94
C ARG A 64 2.09 -4.32 11.30
N LEU A 65 2.00 -4.33 9.97
CA LEU A 65 0.93 -4.99 9.25
C LEU A 65 0.90 -6.50 9.56
N LYS A 66 2.06 -7.15 9.56
CA LYS A 66 2.15 -8.56 9.95
C LYS A 66 1.64 -8.82 11.38
N LYS A 67 1.95 -7.94 12.34
CA LYS A 67 1.43 -8.05 13.73
C LYS A 67 -0.09 -7.92 13.80
N LEU A 68 -0.69 -7.17 12.88
CA LEU A 68 -2.15 -7.05 12.73
C LEU A 68 -2.77 -8.18 11.90
N GLY A 69 -2.00 -9.18 11.48
CA GLY A 69 -2.50 -10.25 10.61
C GLY A 69 -2.81 -9.81 9.17
N VAL A 70 -2.36 -8.60 8.76
CA VAL A 70 -2.57 -8.10 7.41
C VAL A 70 -1.46 -8.61 6.49
N PRO A 71 -1.79 -9.40 5.45
CA PRO A 71 -0.81 -9.87 4.48
C PRO A 71 -0.08 -8.71 3.80
N THR A 72 1.24 -8.84 3.70
CA THR A 72 2.08 -7.85 3.02
C THR A 72 3.42 -8.48 2.62
N VAL A 73 4.27 -7.71 1.98
CA VAL A 73 5.60 -8.14 1.53
C VAL A 73 6.48 -8.62 2.69
N LYS A 74 7.33 -9.60 2.43
CA LYS A 74 8.27 -10.12 3.43
C LYS A 74 9.65 -9.47 3.26
N VAL A 75 9.97 -8.53 4.14
CA VAL A 75 11.27 -7.85 4.13
C VAL A 75 12.39 -8.81 4.51
N ILE A 76 13.43 -8.87 3.68
CA ILE A 76 14.65 -9.65 3.86
C ILE A 76 15.72 -8.79 4.51
N ASN A 77 16.04 -7.64 3.89
CA ASN A 77 17.05 -6.71 4.37
C ASN A 77 16.72 -5.26 4.01
N VAL A 78 17.34 -4.33 4.73
CA VAL A 78 17.34 -2.91 4.41
C VAL A 78 18.78 -2.45 4.21
N TYR A 79 19.05 -1.76 3.11
CA TYR A 79 20.39 -1.34 2.71
C TYR A 79 20.54 0.18 2.65
N HIS A 80 21.77 0.63 2.93
CA HIS A 80 22.27 1.94 2.58
C HIS A 80 23.31 1.76 1.46
N ILE A 81 23.15 2.49 0.37
CA ILE A 81 23.98 2.40 -0.85
C ILE A 81 24.62 3.79 -1.08
N PRO A 82 25.82 4.03 -0.51
CA PRO A 82 26.46 5.34 -0.57
C PRO A 82 26.78 5.81 -2.00
N SER A 83 27.22 4.89 -2.86
CA SER A 83 27.66 5.18 -4.25
C SER A 83 26.60 5.85 -5.10
N VAL A 84 25.32 5.54 -4.86
CA VAL A 84 24.16 6.14 -5.57
C VAL A 84 23.32 7.05 -4.67
N SER A 85 23.78 7.34 -3.46
CA SER A 85 23.08 8.16 -2.46
C SER A 85 21.63 7.71 -2.21
N ARG A 86 21.39 6.38 -2.15
CA ARG A 86 20.07 5.78 -1.94
C ARG A 86 20.04 4.83 -0.75
N THR A 87 18.84 4.52 -0.32
CA THR A 87 18.57 3.36 0.54
C THR A 87 17.67 2.38 -0.20
N ALA A 88 17.69 1.10 0.18
CA ALA A 88 16.87 0.10 -0.48
C ALA A 88 16.26 -0.88 0.52
N VAL A 89 15.12 -1.45 0.13
CA VAL A 89 14.52 -2.61 0.79
C VAL A 89 14.57 -3.80 -0.16
N HIS A 90 15.14 -4.89 0.31
CA HIS A 90 15.13 -6.19 -0.33
C HIS A 90 14.00 -7.01 0.29
N TYR A 91 13.06 -7.50 -0.50
CA TYR A 91 11.88 -8.20 -0.01
C TYR A 91 11.36 -9.26 -0.99
N ARG A 92 10.66 -10.25 -0.47
CA ARG A 92 9.81 -11.13 -1.26
C ARG A 92 8.47 -10.46 -1.49
N PRO A 93 7.93 -10.49 -2.73
CA PRO A 93 6.62 -9.92 -3.01
C PRO A 93 5.53 -10.65 -2.22
N LEU A 94 4.38 -10.01 -2.07
CA LEU A 94 3.16 -10.66 -1.63
C LEU A 94 2.57 -11.42 -2.82
N GLU A 95 2.38 -12.71 -2.68
CA GLU A 95 1.74 -13.55 -3.70
C GLU A 95 0.25 -13.24 -3.80
N GLY A 96 -0.27 -13.24 -5.03
CA GLY A 96 -1.68 -13.03 -5.30
C GLY A 96 -1.94 -12.14 -6.52
N SER A 97 -3.21 -11.77 -6.70
CA SER A 97 -3.66 -10.92 -7.80
C SER A 97 -3.93 -9.51 -7.30
N VAL A 98 -3.32 -8.53 -7.96
CA VAL A 98 -3.53 -7.10 -7.66
C VAL A 98 -4.92 -6.71 -8.17
N PHE A 99 -5.68 -5.96 -7.38
CA PHE A 99 -7.06 -5.55 -7.72
C PHE A 99 -7.16 -4.77 -9.03
N ASN A 100 -6.14 -4.03 -9.40
CA ASN A 100 -6.13 -3.26 -10.64
C ASN A 100 -5.59 -4.06 -11.86
N THR A 101 -5.43 -5.37 -11.76
CA THR A 101 -5.07 -6.20 -12.93
C THR A 101 -6.24 -6.21 -13.92
N PRO A 102 -6.04 -6.01 -15.24
CA PRO A 102 -7.14 -5.90 -16.22
C PRO A 102 -8.12 -7.08 -16.24
N SER A 103 -7.63 -8.27 -15.92
CA SER A 103 -8.44 -9.51 -15.84
C SER A 103 -8.99 -9.78 -14.44
N PHE A 104 -8.85 -8.84 -13.49
CA PHE A 104 -9.29 -9.04 -12.12
C PHE A 104 -10.82 -9.03 -12.04
N ASN A 105 -11.40 -10.11 -11.53
CA ASN A 105 -12.85 -10.24 -11.41
C ASN A 105 -13.32 -9.82 -10.02
N PHE A 106 -14.00 -8.69 -9.94
CA PHE A 106 -14.68 -8.24 -8.73
C PHE A 106 -16.02 -8.94 -8.58
N THR A 107 -16.33 -9.35 -7.37
CA THR A 107 -17.63 -9.89 -6.97
C THR A 107 -18.13 -9.14 -5.74
N ASP A 108 -19.46 -9.17 -5.53
CA ASP A 108 -20.09 -8.58 -4.33
C ASP A 108 -19.46 -9.13 -3.04
N ALA A 109 -19.22 -10.44 -2.99
CA ALA A 109 -18.57 -11.06 -1.84
C ALA A 109 -17.14 -10.52 -1.58
N LEU A 110 -16.38 -10.26 -2.64
CA LEU A 110 -15.05 -9.67 -2.50
C LEU A 110 -15.13 -8.20 -2.08
N MET A 111 -16.08 -7.45 -2.62
CA MET A 111 -16.27 -6.04 -2.27
C MET A 111 -16.76 -5.89 -0.83
N TYR A 112 -17.66 -6.77 -0.37
CA TYR A 112 -18.04 -6.89 1.03
C TYR A 112 -16.79 -7.13 1.91
N LYS A 113 -15.98 -8.11 1.56
CA LYS A 113 -14.72 -8.41 2.27
C LYS A 113 -13.74 -7.25 2.28
N PHE A 114 -13.69 -6.47 1.18
CA PHE A 114 -12.86 -5.26 1.13
C PHE A 114 -13.40 -4.17 2.07
N GLY A 115 -14.71 -4.03 2.21
CA GLY A 115 -15.35 -3.17 3.21
C GLY A 115 -14.95 -3.56 4.65
N GLU A 116 -15.06 -4.86 4.99
CA GLU A 116 -14.61 -5.38 6.29
C GLU A 116 -13.13 -5.13 6.54
N PHE A 117 -12.30 -5.37 5.52
CA PHE A 117 -10.86 -5.17 5.60
C PHE A 117 -10.51 -3.69 5.85
N LEU A 118 -11.15 -2.77 5.13
CA LEU A 118 -10.91 -1.34 5.32
C LEU A 118 -11.39 -0.86 6.71
N ARG A 119 -12.54 -1.36 7.17
CA ARG A 119 -13.02 -1.11 8.52
C ARG A 119 -12.00 -1.60 9.55
N TYR A 120 -11.49 -2.80 9.39
CA TYR A 120 -10.46 -3.36 10.27
C TYR A 120 -9.20 -2.48 10.34
N LEU A 121 -8.70 -2.01 9.19
CA LEU A 121 -7.56 -1.09 9.14
C LEU A 121 -7.85 0.20 9.94
N HIS A 122 -9.02 0.79 9.73
CA HIS A 122 -9.43 2.03 10.38
C HIS A 122 -9.55 1.87 11.90
N ASP A 123 -10.14 0.78 12.35
CA ASP A 123 -10.33 0.50 13.78
C ASP A 123 -9.01 0.19 14.49
N ASN A 124 -8.01 -0.31 13.76
CA ASN A 124 -6.65 -0.54 14.27
C ASN A 124 -5.69 0.64 14.01
N GLY A 125 -6.21 1.83 13.71
CA GLY A 125 -5.42 3.04 13.55
C GLY A 125 -4.51 3.06 12.32
N VAL A 126 -4.76 2.21 11.31
CA VAL A 126 -3.96 2.13 10.09
C VAL A 126 -4.48 3.12 9.07
N TYR A 127 -3.70 4.17 8.80
CA TYR A 127 -3.96 5.16 7.75
C TYR A 127 -3.04 4.89 6.55
N PHE A 128 -3.58 4.24 5.53
CA PHE A 128 -2.83 3.89 4.31
C PHE A 128 -3.02 4.98 3.24
N ARG A 129 -2.05 5.88 3.14
CA ARG A 129 -2.11 7.05 2.24
C ARG A 129 -2.08 6.72 0.75
N SER A 130 -1.57 5.56 0.40
CA SER A 130 -1.52 5.04 -0.98
C SER A 130 -2.59 3.98 -1.22
N LEU A 131 -3.75 4.13 -0.59
CA LEU A 131 -4.87 3.21 -0.74
C LEU A 131 -5.54 3.43 -2.11
N HIS A 132 -5.18 2.61 -3.05
CA HIS A 132 -5.80 2.44 -4.36
C HIS A 132 -5.65 0.97 -4.78
N PHE A 133 -6.44 0.53 -5.76
CA PHE A 133 -6.53 -0.90 -6.10
C PHE A 133 -5.21 -1.50 -6.60
N SER A 134 -4.30 -0.70 -7.18
CA SER A 134 -2.96 -1.18 -7.54
C SER A 134 -2.09 -1.56 -6.33
N ASN A 135 -2.49 -1.19 -5.11
CA ASN A 135 -1.77 -1.53 -3.88
C ASN A 135 -2.51 -2.52 -2.99
N VAL A 136 -3.62 -3.07 -3.48
CA VAL A 136 -4.43 -4.09 -2.80
C VAL A 136 -4.28 -5.41 -3.54
N VAL A 137 -4.01 -6.48 -2.79
CA VAL A 137 -3.74 -7.82 -3.34
C VAL A 137 -4.71 -8.82 -2.73
N LEU A 138 -5.36 -9.63 -3.57
CA LEU A 138 -6.06 -10.84 -3.14
C LEU A 138 -5.05 -11.99 -3.15
N THR A 139 -4.77 -12.53 -1.97
CA THR A 139 -3.82 -13.64 -1.82
C THR A 139 -4.44 -14.98 -2.24
N PRO A 140 -3.65 -16.03 -2.54
CA PRO A 140 -4.17 -17.37 -2.82
C PRO A 140 -5.01 -17.97 -1.67
N SER A 141 -4.76 -17.53 -0.43
CA SER A 141 -5.56 -17.88 0.74
C SER A 141 -6.88 -17.09 0.86
N ASN A 142 -7.26 -16.36 -0.19
CA ASN A 142 -8.44 -15.51 -0.22
C ASN A 142 -8.43 -14.41 0.86
N SER A 143 -7.27 -13.92 1.28
CA SER A 143 -7.10 -12.80 2.20
C SER A 143 -6.73 -11.54 1.44
N ILE A 144 -7.12 -10.35 1.95
CA ILE A 144 -6.72 -9.09 1.35
C ILE A 144 -5.43 -8.60 2.02
N GLY A 145 -4.46 -8.21 1.20
CA GLY A 145 -3.19 -7.69 1.65
C GLY A 145 -2.81 -6.37 0.99
N LEU A 146 -1.73 -5.76 1.47
CA LEU A 146 -1.26 -4.46 1.02
C LEU A 146 0.19 -4.52 0.55
N ILE A 147 0.45 -3.81 -0.56
CA ILE A 147 1.80 -3.56 -1.09
C ILE A 147 2.06 -2.05 -1.14
N ASP A 148 3.27 -1.64 -1.46
CA ASP A 148 3.75 -0.25 -1.46
C ASP A 148 3.44 0.54 -0.17
N ILE A 149 3.75 -0.06 0.94
CA ILE A 149 3.36 0.35 2.29
C ILE A 149 4.22 1.45 2.92
N ALA A 150 5.15 2.07 2.17
CA ALA A 150 6.07 3.09 2.71
C ALA A 150 5.34 4.29 3.34
N ASP A 151 4.19 4.69 2.79
CA ASP A 151 3.39 5.83 3.24
C ASP A 151 2.29 5.50 4.25
N THR A 152 2.25 4.25 4.73
CA THR A 152 1.33 3.86 5.80
C THR A 152 1.71 4.55 7.11
N ARG A 153 0.71 5.01 7.85
CA ARG A 153 0.85 5.53 9.21
C ARG A 153 0.02 4.69 10.18
N PHE A 154 0.55 4.52 11.38
CA PHE A 154 -0.11 3.78 12.45
C PHE A 154 -0.32 4.72 13.64
N LEU A 155 -1.57 4.85 14.07
CA LEU A 155 -1.96 5.57 15.27
C LEU A 155 -2.17 4.56 16.40
N ALA A 156 -2.09 5.03 17.65
CA ALA A 156 -2.32 4.21 18.83
C ALA A 156 -3.82 3.94 19.10
N TRP A 157 -4.70 4.63 18.39
CA TRP A 157 -6.17 4.59 18.53
C TRP A 157 -6.83 4.49 17.15
N PRO A 158 -8.11 4.10 17.07
CA PRO A 158 -8.87 4.07 15.83
C PRO A 158 -8.82 5.40 15.08
N LEU A 159 -8.87 5.33 13.74
CA LEU A 159 -8.88 6.54 12.91
C LEU A 159 -10.14 7.39 13.22
N SER A 160 -9.93 8.70 13.35
CA SER A 160 -11.02 9.67 13.42
C SER A 160 -11.82 9.67 12.10
N LEU A 161 -13.07 10.17 12.16
CA LEU A 161 -13.94 10.31 10.99
C LEU A 161 -13.24 11.03 9.84
N ARG A 162 -12.55 12.13 10.12
CA ARG A 162 -11.80 12.91 9.10
C ARG A 162 -10.73 12.06 8.39
N LEU A 163 -10.00 11.23 9.13
CA LEU A 163 -8.96 10.37 8.53
C LEU A 163 -9.57 9.21 7.74
N ARG A 164 -10.69 8.63 8.19
CA ARG A 164 -11.41 7.58 7.46
C ARG A 164 -11.93 8.11 6.13
N ILE A 165 -12.61 9.26 6.13
CA ILE A 165 -13.08 9.93 4.90
C ILE A 165 -11.91 10.22 3.96
N ARG A 166 -10.81 10.76 4.48
CA ARG A 166 -9.63 11.05 3.67
C ARG A 166 -9.00 9.78 3.08
N ASN A 167 -9.06 8.67 3.80
CA ASN A 167 -8.55 7.39 3.31
C ASN A 167 -9.42 6.83 2.18
N LEU A 168 -10.75 6.89 2.32
CA LEU A 168 -11.70 6.56 1.25
C LEU A 168 -11.45 7.38 -0.02
N LYS A 169 -11.25 8.69 0.12
CA LYS A 169 -10.92 9.58 -1.02
C LYS A 169 -9.62 9.21 -1.74
N HIS A 170 -8.73 8.44 -1.14
CA HIS A 170 -7.55 7.95 -1.86
C HIS A 170 -7.89 6.88 -2.90
N ILE A 171 -8.87 6.02 -2.63
CA ILE A 171 -9.39 5.04 -3.61
C ILE A 171 -10.07 5.78 -4.77
N LEU A 172 -10.92 6.75 -4.44
CA LEU A 172 -11.73 7.51 -5.41
C LEU A 172 -10.91 8.45 -6.32
N ARG A 173 -9.62 8.58 -6.07
CA ARG A 173 -8.73 9.43 -6.86
C ARG A 173 -8.48 8.88 -8.28
N TYR A 174 -8.58 7.58 -8.46
CA TYR A 174 -8.39 6.90 -9.74
C TYR A 174 -9.75 6.54 -10.34
N THR A 175 -9.99 6.97 -11.57
CA THR A 175 -11.30 6.85 -12.24
C THR A 175 -11.80 5.40 -12.26
N GLU A 176 -10.92 4.45 -12.58
CA GLU A 176 -11.33 3.04 -12.68
C GLU A 176 -11.63 2.45 -11.29
N ASP A 177 -10.78 2.70 -10.29
CA ASP A 177 -11.04 2.26 -8.91
C ASP A 177 -12.37 2.83 -8.38
N LYS A 178 -12.64 4.11 -8.70
CA LYS A 178 -13.89 4.80 -8.35
C LYS A 178 -15.11 4.14 -9.00
N LYS A 179 -15.06 3.86 -10.31
CA LYS A 179 -16.16 3.17 -11.03
C LYS A 179 -16.47 1.82 -10.41
N ILE A 180 -15.44 0.99 -10.14
CA ILE A 180 -15.59 -0.32 -9.53
C ILE A 180 -16.19 -0.20 -8.13
N LEU A 181 -15.69 0.68 -7.28
CA LEU A 181 -16.21 0.84 -5.92
C LEU A 181 -17.68 1.28 -5.93
N ILE A 182 -18.05 2.20 -6.81
CA ILE A 182 -19.43 2.71 -6.91
C ILE A 182 -20.38 1.65 -7.47
N SER A 183 -19.98 0.87 -8.47
CA SER A 183 -20.81 -0.19 -9.01
C SER A 183 -21.17 -1.29 -8.00
N MET A 184 -20.38 -1.42 -6.93
CA MET A 184 -20.54 -2.41 -5.86
C MET A 184 -20.64 -1.74 -4.48
N LEU A 185 -21.13 -0.48 -4.43
CA LEU A 185 -21.13 0.32 -3.22
C LEU A 185 -21.93 -0.31 -2.09
N GLU A 186 -23.06 -0.94 -2.40
CA GLU A 186 -23.90 -1.60 -1.40
C GLU A 186 -23.17 -2.74 -0.69
N SER A 187 -22.49 -3.59 -1.44
CA SER A 187 -21.70 -4.69 -0.88
C SER A 187 -20.54 -4.18 -0.03
N PHE A 188 -19.88 -3.09 -0.48
CA PHE A 188 -18.83 -2.42 0.29
C PHE A 188 -19.37 -1.84 1.60
N GLU A 189 -20.51 -1.14 1.57
CA GLU A 189 -21.17 -0.57 2.75
C GLU A 189 -21.53 -1.65 3.76
N GLN A 190 -22.16 -2.73 3.31
CA GLN A 190 -22.51 -3.87 4.15
C GLN A 190 -21.27 -4.44 4.85
N GLY A 191 -20.19 -4.66 4.11
CA GLY A 191 -18.94 -5.14 4.67
C GLY A 191 -18.31 -4.15 5.66
N TYR A 192 -18.31 -2.85 5.34
CA TYR A 192 -17.77 -1.84 6.23
C TYR A 192 -18.54 -1.71 7.55
N GLN A 193 -19.86 -2.03 7.55
CA GLN A 193 -20.74 -2.01 8.72
C GLN A 193 -20.87 -3.38 9.43
N SER A 194 -20.27 -4.45 8.90
CA SER A 194 -20.46 -5.82 9.39
C SER A 194 -20.16 -6.04 10.87
N LYS A 195 -19.30 -5.20 11.45
CA LYS A 195 -18.93 -5.24 12.88
C LYS A 195 -19.75 -4.28 13.76
N GLY A 196 -20.93 -3.89 13.31
CA GLY A 196 -21.80 -2.93 14.01
C GLY A 196 -21.56 -1.49 13.58
N GLU A 197 -22.25 -0.57 14.27
CA GLU A 197 -22.22 0.85 13.93
C GLU A 197 -20.81 1.42 13.83
N SER A 198 -20.61 2.22 12.79
CA SER A 198 -19.37 2.93 12.52
C SER A 198 -19.62 4.44 12.62
N ILE A 199 -18.61 5.19 13.04
CA ILE A 199 -18.60 6.66 12.92
C ILE A 199 -18.69 7.13 11.45
N VAL A 200 -18.43 6.24 10.47
CA VAL A 200 -18.70 6.45 9.04
C VAL A 200 -19.98 5.71 8.72
N THR A 201 -21.08 6.43 8.69
CA THR A 201 -22.40 5.87 8.33
C THR A 201 -22.48 5.59 6.82
N ASN A 202 -23.47 4.78 6.39
CA ASN A 202 -23.73 4.56 4.97
C ASN A 202 -23.99 5.88 4.21
N GLN A 203 -24.69 6.82 4.83
CA GLN A 203 -24.89 8.14 4.23
C GLN A 203 -23.56 8.85 3.96
N ILE A 204 -22.63 8.83 4.91
CA ILE A 204 -21.28 9.43 4.74
C ILE A 204 -20.52 8.69 3.64
N LEU A 205 -20.59 7.35 3.56
CA LEU A 205 -19.93 6.59 2.50
C LEU A 205 -20.45 6.99 1.12
N ARG A 206 -21.77 7.05 0.96
CA ARG A 206 -22.44 7.49 -0.29
C ARG A 206 -22.06 8.93 -0.65
N ASP A 207 -22.13 9.84 0.31
CA ASP A 207 -21.75 11.24 0.10
C ASP A 207 -20.28 11.38 -0.37
N VAL A 208 -19.38 10.63 0.22
CA VAL A 208 -17.95 10.65 -0.17
C VAL A 208 -17.75 10.06 -1.56
N CYS A 209 -18.46 8.97 -1.90
CA CYS A 209 -18.34 8.32 -3.20
C CYS A 209 -18.99 9.13 -4.33
N MET A 210 -20.13 9.81 -4.07
CA MET A 210 -20.94 10.48 -5.10
C MET A 210 -20.53 11.95 -5.32
N LYS A 211 -20.15 12.70 -4.28
CA LYS A 211 -19.81 14.13 -4.39
C LYS A 211 -18.65 14.49 -5.33
N ASP A 212 -17.79 13.54 -5.65
CA ASP A 212 -16.72 13.76 -6.62
C ASP A 212 -17.17 13.54 -8.10
N PHE A 213 -18.44 13.21 -8.36
CA PHE A 213 -18.98 13.08 -9.73
C PHE A 213 -19.35 14.44 -10.35
N ASP A 214 -19.73 15.42 -9.52
CA ASP A 214 -20.29 16.70 -10.00
C ASP A 214 -19.21 17.77 -10.24
N ASN A 215 -17.93 17.47 -10.01
CA ASN A 215 -16.82 18.44 -10.12
C ASN A 215 -15.79 18.10 -11.23
N ASN A 216 -16.15 17.32 -12.25
CA ASN A 216 -15.33 17.09 -13.45
C ASN A 216 -16.06 17.40 -14.72
#